data_66d1abcf77203ccf8ea7b2d4782096ce
#
_entry.id   66d1abcf77203ccf8ea7b2d4782096ce
#
_cell.length_a   1.000
_cell.length_b   1.000
_cell.length_c   1.000
_cell.angle_alpha   90.00
_cell.angle_beta   90.00
_cell.angle_gamma   90.00
#
_symmetry.space_group_name_H-M   'P 1'
#
loop_
_entity.id
_entity.type
_entity.pdbx_description
1 polymer ?
#
loop_
_entity_poly.entity_id
_entity_poly.type
_entity_poly.pdbx_seq_one_letter_code
_entity_poly.pdbx_strand_id
1 'polypeptide(L)'
;MENRKIGAFIAERRKESGLTQQALADRLGLTNKAVSKWETGDGLPDITILPALAENLGVTVDEILAGERRSKTPEIGEQTRKYLEDRKRKQYKIAVMASALIVVLAVSY
;
A
#
# COMPACT_ATOMS: atom_id res chain seq x y z
N MET A 1 25.56 -1.38 0.52
CA MET A 1 24.83 -2.26 1.44
C MET A 1 23.38 -1.87 1.61
N GLU A 2 23.09 -0.61 1.84
CA GLU A 2 21.70 -0.13 1.89
C GLU A 2 20.94 -0.37 0.59
N ASN A 3 21.62 -0.20 -0.55
CA ASN A 3 21.01 -0.44 -1.86
C ASN A 3 20.54 -1.88 -2.03
N ARG A 4 21.28 -2.86 -1.53
CA ARG A 4 20.89 -4.26 -1.57
C ARG A 4 19.68 -4.56 -0.70
N LYS A 5 19.63 -3.93 0.47
CA LYS A 5 18.50 -4.08 1.39
C LYS A 5 17.23 -3.50 0.77
N ILE A 6 17.34 -2.31 0.20
CA ILE A 6 16.24 -1.65 -0.51
C ILE A 6 15.79 -2.49 -1.70
N GLY A 7 16.74 -2.97 -2.51
CA GLY A 7 16.45 -3.80 -3.67
C GLY A 7 15.76 -5.11 -3.32
N ALA A 8 16.24 -5.79 -2.30
CA ALA A 8 15.64 -7.03 -1.81
C ALA A 8 14.20 -6.79 -1.33
N PHE A 9 13.96 -5.68 -0.65
CA PHE A 9 12.63 -5.30 -0.19
C PHE A 9 11.69 -5.04 -1.37
N ILE A 10 12.15 -4.31 -2.38
CA ILE A 10 11.38 -4.05 -3.59
C ILE A 10 11.00 -5.37 -4.28
N ALA A 11 11.96 -6.29 -4.44
CA ALA A 11 11.73 -7.58 -5.06
C ALA A 11 10.70 -8.41 -4.29
N GLU A 12 10.83 -8.47 -2.97
CA GLU A 12 9.91 -9.19 -2.11
C GLU A 12 8.48 -8.63 -2.21
N ARG A 13 8.35 -7.32 -2.10
CA ARG A 13 7.04 -6.67 -2.18
C ARG A 13 6.41 -6.81 -3.56
N ARG A 14 7.22 -6.73 -4.60
CA ARG A 14 6.77 -6.96 -5.97
C ARG A 14 6.19 -8.37 -6.14
N LYS A 15 6.91 -9.37 -5.68
CA LYS A 15 6.46 -10.77 -5.78
C LYS A 15 5.19 -11.00 -4.97
N GLU A 16 5.11 -10.47 -3.77
CA GLU A 16 3.91 -10.58 -2.94
C GLU A 16 2.71 -9.86 -3.56
N SER A 17 2.95 -8.82 -4.36
CA SER A 17 1.91 -8.12 -5.10
C SER A 17 1.51 -8.84 -6.39
N GLY A 18 2.14 -9.96 -6.70
CA GLY A 18 1.85 -10.75 -7.90
C GLY A 18 2.37 -10.13 -9.19
N LEU A 19 3.33 -9.22 -9.12
CA LEU A 19 3.86 -8.52 -10.28
C LEU A 19 5.20 -9.11 -10.73
N THR A 20 5.37 -9.21 -12.06
CA THR A 20 6.69 -9.46 -12.64
C THR A 20 7.47 -8.14 -12.68
N GLN A 21 8.79 -8.22 -12.89
CA GLN A 21 9.60 -7.01 -13.08
C GLN A 21 9.07 -6.17 -14.24
N GLN A 22 8.70 -6.82 -15.34
CA GLN A 22 8.16 -6.12 -16.51
C GLN A 22 6.82 -5.45 -16.21
N ALA A 23 5.94 -6.14 -15.49
CA ALA A 23 4.63 -5.57 -15.12
C ALA A 23 4.80 -4.33 -14.24
N LEU A 24 5.70 -4.38 -13.26
CA LEU A 24 5.99 -3.22 -12.42
C LEU A 24 6.58 -2.08 -13.25
N ALA A 25 7.54 -2.39 -14.12
CA ALA A 25 8.16 -1.41 -15.00
C ALA A 25 7.11 -0.73 -15.89
N ASP A 26 6.20 -1.49 -16.47
CA ASP A 26 5.12 -0.96 -17.31
C ASP A 26 4.22 0.00 -16.55
N ARG A 27 3.88 -0.32 -15.32
CA ARG A 27 3.06 0.55 -14.46
C ARG A 27 3.75 1.88 -14.13
N LEU A 28 5.08 1.86 -14.07
CA LEU A 28 5.88 3.04 -13.74
C LEU A 28 6.34 3.81 -14.99
N GLY A 29 6.05 3.31 -16.19
CA GLY A 29 6.55 3.88 -17.42
C GLY A 29 8.06 3.73 -17.59
N LEU A 30 8.64 2.66 -17.02
CA LEU A 30 10.06 2.39 -17.02
C LEU A 30 10.36 1.07 -17.73
N THR A 31 11.66 0.72 -17.78
CA THR A 31 12.11 -0.52 -18.39
C THR A 31 12.31 -1.61 -17.33
N ASN A 32 12.19 -2.86 -17.74
CA ASN A 32 12.52 -4.02 -16.91
C ASN A 32 13.94 -3.90 -16.36
N LYS A 33 14.88 -3.42 -17.16
CA LYS A 33 16.27 -3.21 -16.76
C LYS A 33 16.40 -2.28 -15.55
N ALA A 34 15.60 -1.22 -15.50
CA ALA A 34 15.60 -0.30 -14.37
C ALA A 34 15.17 -0.99 -13.08
N VAL A 35 14.06 -1.74 -13.13
CA VAL A 35 13.56 -2.50 -11.97
C VAL A 35 14.59 -3.56 -11.55
N SER A 36 15.17 -4.26 -12.51
CA SER A 36 16.21 -5.26 -12.23
C SER A 36 17.41 -4.67 -11.51
N LYS A 37 17.85 -3.48 -11.92
CA LYS A 37 18.97 -2.79 -11.25
C LYS A 37 18.65 -2.44 -9.80
N TRP A 38 17.42 -2.00 -9.52
CA TRP A 38 17.03 -1.74 -8.14
C TRP A 38 17.09 -3.01 -7.29
N GLU A 39 16.55 -4.10 -7.81
CA GLU A 39 16.43 -5.36 -7.07
C GLU A 39 17.79 -6.03 -6.80
N THR A 40 18.78 -5.79 -7.66
CA THR A 40 20.14 -6.29 -7.45
C THR A 40 21.00 -5.34 -6.61
N GLY A 41 20.54 -4.14 -6.35
CA GLY A 41 21.30 -3.13 -5.63
C GLY A 41 22.25 -2.32 -6.49
N ASP A 42 22.20 -2.48 -7.83
CA ASP A 42 23.05 -1.75 -8.77
C ASP A 42 22.59 -0.33 -9.03
N GLY A 43 21.41 0.03 -8.55
CA GLY A 43 20.85 1.36 -8.68
C GLY A 43 19.71 1.56 -7.70
N LEU A 44 19.27 2.80 -7.54
CA LEU A 44 18.13 3.16 -6.72
C LEU A 44 17.04 3.81 -7.58
N PRO A 45 15.76 3.67 -7.18
CA PRO A 45 14.69 4.43 -7.81
C PRO A 45 14.94 5.93 -7.69
N ASP A 46 14.62 6.68 -8.74
CA ASP A 46 14.63 8.13 -8.68
C ASP A 46 13.59 8.60 -7.67
N ILE A 47 13.90 9.70 -6.99
CA ILE A 47 12.99 10.30 -6.00
C ILE A 47 11.61 10.61 -6.61
N THR A 48 11.55 10.95 -7.88
CA THR A 48 10.29 11.22 -8.59
C THR A 48 9.44 9.98 -8.79
N ILE A 49 10.05 8.79 -8.79
CA ILE A 49 9.37 7.50 -8.98
C ILE A 49 8.93 6.89 -7.65
N LEU A 50 9.55 7.26 -6.55
CA LEU A 50 9.29 6.65 -5.23
C LEU A 50 7.82 6.66 -4.82
N PRO A 51 7.05 7.75 -4.97
CA PRO A 51 5.63 7.72 -4.59
C PRO A 51 4.81 6.71 -5.41
N ALA A 52 5.01 6.64 -6.72
CA ALA A 52 4.31 5.70 -7.58
C ALA A 52 4.74 4.26 -7.29
N LEU A 53 6.03 4.03 -7.03
CA LEU A 53 6.55 2.72 -6.64
C LEU A 53 5.92 2.26 -5.32
N ALA A 54 5.88 3.13 -4.33
CA ALA A 54 5.28 2.83 -3.03
C ALA A 54 3.81 2.45 -3.17
N GLU A 55 3.05 3.19 -3.95
CA GLU A 55 1.65 2.92 -4.23
C GLU A 55 1.45 1.55 -4.88
N ASN A 56 2.25 1.22 -5.91
CA ASN A 56 2.17 -0.06 -6.60
C ASN A 56 2.56 -1.25 -5.73
N LEU A 57 3.44 -1.05 -4.76
CA LEU A 57 3.90 -2.10 -3.85
C LEU A 57 3.09 -2.17 -2.56
N GLY A 58 2.17 -1.24 -2.33
CA GLY A 58 1.36 -1.19 -1.12
C GLY A 58 2.17 -0.87 0.14
N VAL A 59 3.18 -0.04 0.00
CA VAL A 59 4.07 0.38 1.09
C VAL A 59 4.24 1.90 1.08
N THR A 60 4.92 2.42 2.10
CA THR A 60 5.26 3.85 2.14
C THR A 60 6.65 4.08 1.54
N VAL A 61 6.93 5.32 1.15
CA VAL A 61 8.27 5.72 0.68
C VAL A 61 9.30 5.46 1.79
N ASP A 62 8.96 5.76 3.04
CA ASP A 62 9.85 5.51 4.19
C ASP A 62 10.21 4.04 4.32
N GLU A 63 9.25 3.14 4.10
CA GLU A 63 9.50 1.70 4.14
C GLU A 63 10.46 1.26 3.02
N ILE A 64 10.30 1.81 1.83
CA ILE A 64 11.23 1.53 0.71
C ILE A 64 12.64 1.98 1.07
N LEU A 65 12.79 3.21 1.55
CA LEU A 65 14.10 3.77 1.91
C LEU A 65 14.75 3.05 3.08
N ALA A 66 13.94 2.54 4.01
CA ALA A 66 14.42 1.71 5.11
C ALA A 66 14.73 0.27 4.68
N GLY A 67 14.16 -0.18 3.56
CA GLY A 67 14.31 -1.55 3.09
C GLY A 67 13.64 -2.58 4.01
N GLU A 68 12.62 -2.15 4.75
CA GLU A 68 11.89 -3.00 5.67
C GLU A 68 10.48 -2.46 5.90
N ARG A 69 9.57 -3.35 6.20
CA ARG A 69 8.20 -2.97 6.50
C ARG A 69 8.10 -2.46 7.93
N ARG A 70 7.58 -1.25 8.07
CA ARG A 70 7.30 -0.63 9.36
C ARG A 70 5.82 -0.81 9.66
N SER A 71 5.47 -1.95 10.22
CA SER A 71 4.08 -2.31 10.49
C SER A 71 3.44 -1.48 11.59
N LYS A 72 4.23 -0.71 12.35
CA LYS A 72 3.71 0.15 13.42
C LYS A 72 4.58 1.40 13.53
N THR A 73 3.98 2.56 13.27
CA THR A 73 4.53 3.79 13.81
C THR A 73 4.24 3.78 15.31
N PRO A 74 5.27 3.97 16.17
CA PRO A 74 5.06 3.93 17.63
C PRO A 74 4.05 4.96 18.15
N GLU A 75 3.75 5.96 17.36
CA GLU A 75 2.90 7.09 17.72
C GLU A 75 1.43 6.84 17.45
N ILE A 76 1.10 5.90 16.55
CA ILE A 76 -0.26 5.48 16.31
C ILE A 76 -0.44 4.12 16.96
N GLY A 77 -0.59 4.12 18.28
CA GLY A 77 -0.82 2.90 19.04
C GLY A 77 -2.05 2.14 18.54
N GLU A 78 -2.12 0.87 18.87
CA GLU A 78 -3.27 0.00 18.58
C GLU A 78 -4.61 0.64 18.95
N GLN A 79 -4.62 1.48 19.98
CA GLN A 79 -5.82 2.17 20.45
C GLN A 79 -6.36 3.16 19.43
N THR A 80 -5.51 3.93 18.75
CA THR A 80 -5.94 4.88 17.72
C THR A 80 -6.45 4.15 16.49
N ARG A 81 -5.78 3.07 16.12
CA ARG A 81 -6.19 2.23 14.99
C ARG A 81 -7.56 1.60 15.26
N LYS A 82 -7.76 1.08 16.46
CA LYS A 82 -9.03 0.50 16.91
C LYS A 82 -10.14 1.54 16.93
N TYR A 83 -9.83 2.76 17.36
CA TYR A 83 -10.77 3.88 17.36
C TYR A 83 -11.23 4.23 15.94
N LEU A 84 -10.31 4.30 14.97
CA LEU A 84 -10.63 4.59 13.59
C LEU A 84 -11.46 3.47 12.93
N GLU A 85 -11.17 2.21 13.25
CA GLU A 85 -11.96 1.06 12.79
C GLU A 85 -13.36 1.06 13.38
N ASP A 86 -13.51 1.35 14.67
CA ASP A 86 -14.80 1.45 15.34
C ASP A 86 -15.64 2.59 14.75
N ARG A 87 -15.02 3.72 14.42
CA ARG A 87 -15.69 4.85 13.79
C ARG A 87 -16.23 4.49 12.40
N LYS A 88 -15.47 3.77 11.62
CA LYS A 88 -15.91 3.25 10.31
C LYS A 88 -17.06 2.27 10.46
N ARG A 89 -17.03 1.38 11.44
CA ARG A 89 -18.11 0.43 11.72
C ARG A 89 -19.40 1.14 12.12
N LYS A 90 -19.32 2.17 12.95
CA LYS A 90 -20.49 2.96 13.36
C LYS A 90 -21.15 3.66 12.17
N GLN A 91 -20.37 4.26 11.28
CA GLN A 91 -20.89 4.88 10.07
C GLN A 91 -21.56 3.87 9.15
N TYR A 92 -20.98 2.68 9.00
CA TYR A 92 -21.57 1.60 8.21
C TYR A 92 -22.90 1.14 8.77
N LYS A 93 -23.00 0.93 10.09
CA LYS A 93 -24.25 0.52 10.74
C LYS A 93 -25.36 1.56 10.56
N ILE A 94 -25.04 2.83 10.69
CA ILE A 94 -26.01 3.91 10.49
C ILE A 94 -26.51 3.93 9.05
N ALA A 95 -25.63 3.77 8.08
CA ALA A 95 -26.00 3.72 6.66
C ALA A 95 -26.89 2.52 6.33
N VAL A 96 -26.60 1.34 6.87
CA VAL A 96 -27.39 0.13 6.69
C VAL A 96 -28.76 0.27 7.35
N MET A 97 -28.84 0.83 8.55
CA MET A 97 -30.11 1.06 9.24
C MET A 97 -30.98 2.08 8.51
N ALA A 98 -30.41 3.15 8.00
CA ALA A 98 -31.12 4.13 7.19
C ALA A 98 -31.68 3.53 5.91
N SER A 99 -30.92 2.70 5.23
CA SER A 99 -31.35 1.98 4.02
C SER A 99 -32.50 1.00 4.32
N ALA A 100 -32.40 0.27 5.43
CA ALA A 100 -33.46 -0.64 5.85
C ALA A 100 -34.77 0.11 6.18
N LEU A 101 -34.67 1.26 6.81
CA LEU A 101 -35.83 2.10 7.13
C LEU A 101 -36.53 2.60 5.85
N ILE A 102 -35.75 3.01 4.86
CA ILE A 102 -36.28 3.48 3.56
C ILE A 102 -37.03 2.33 2.85
N VAL A 103 -36.51 1.12 2.86
CA VAL A 103 -37.14 -0.05 2.26
C VAL A 103 -38.45 -0.38 2.97
N VAL A 104 -38.48 -0.35 4.31
CA VAL A 104 -39.70 -0.57 5.09
C VAL A 104 -40.78 0.47 4.78
N LEU A 105 -40.41 1.75 4.69
CA LEU A 105 -41.35 2.82 4.33
C LEU A 105 -41.87 2.66 2.89
N ALA A 106 -41.04 2.23 1.95
CA ALA A 106 -41.44 1.99 0.57
C ALA A 106 -42.41 0.81 0.44
N VAL A 107 -42.26 -0.20 1.28
CA VAL A 107 -43.16 -1.38 1.30
C VAL A 107 -44.47 -1.09 2.02
N SER A 108 -44.50 -0.11 2.94
CA SER A 108 -45.70 0.29 3.69
C SER A 108 -46.70 1.10 2.89
N TYR A 109 -46.31 1.61 1.74
CA TYR A 109 -47.16 2.30 0.80
C TYR A 109 -47.51 1.40 -0.39
#